data_223c676a46ffb8c18b19aa89b07e607c
#
_entry.id   223c676a46ffb8c18b19aa89b07e607c
#
_cell.length_a   1.000
_cell.length_b   1.000
_cell.length_c   1.000
_cell.angle_alpha   90.00
_cell.angle_beta   90.00
_cell.angle_gamma   90.00
#
_symmetry.space_group_name_H-M   'P 1'
#
loop_
_entity.id
_entity.type
_entity.pdbx_description
1 polymer ?
#
loop_
_entity_poly.entity_id
_entity_poly.type
_entity_poly.pdbx_seq_one_letter_code
_entity_poly.pdbx_strand_id
1 'polypeptide(L)'
;MKKMTKVLALVLALAMCLALCACGSQSSSDGAQTSVSGSTGVEDGVLTVGMECAYAPYNWTQMDDSNGAVPISNVPGAYANGYDVMIAQRICETYGWELEIVSSAWDSLCPAVQSGTMDANIAGQSMTADRLNEVDMAGPYYYA
;
A
#
# COMPACT_ATOMS: atom_id res chain seq x y z
N MET A 1 -3.79 -55.22 24.59
CA MET A 1 -3.31 -53.84 24.77
C MET A 1 -2.99 -53.10 23.45
N LYS A 2 -2.26 -53.70 22.49
CA LYS A 2 -1.90 -53.00 21.20
C LYS A 2 -3.10 -52.63 20.30
N LYS A 3 -4.26 -53.31 20.37
CA LYS A 3 -5.44 -52.99 19.56
C LYS A 3 -6.25 -51.82 20.15
N MET A 4 -6.30 -51.68 21.47
CA MET A 4 -6.98 -50.55 22.13
C MET A 4 -6.26 -49.22 21.89
N THR A 5 -4.94 -49.21 21.88
CA THR A 5 -4.15 -48.00 21.62
C THR A 5 -4.32 -47.45 20.18
N LYS A 6 -4.49 -48.35 19.20
CA LYS A 6 -4.75 -47.96 17.81
C LYS A 6 -6.16 -47.38 17.62
N VAL A 7 -7.15 -47.95 18.31
CA VAL A 7 -8.54 -47.45 18.26
C VAL A 7 -8.64 -46.09 18.95
N LEU A 8 -7.94 -45.91 20.10
CA LEU A 8 -7.91 -44.63 20.81
C LEU A 8 -7.22 -43.54 19.98
N ALA A 9 -6.14 -43.85 19.26
CA ALA A 9 -5.47 -42.93 18.38
C ALA A 9 -6.33 -42.52 17.19
N LEU A 10 -7.13 -43.45 16.65
CA LEU A 10 -8.02 -43.16 15.52
C LEU A 10 -9.21 -42.27 15.93
N VAL A 11 -9.75 -42.48 17.12
CA VAL A 11 -10.83 -41.66 17.70
C VAL A 11 -10.34 -40.24 18.00
N LEU A 12 -9.12 -40.09 18.53
CA LEU A 12 -8.51 -38.75 18.76
C LEU A 12 -8.27 -38.00 17.46
N ALA A 13 -7.80 -38.68 16.41
CA ALA A 13 -7.58 -38.06 15.09
C ALA A 13 -8.91 -37.59 14.45
N LEU A 14 -9.98 -38.38 14.58
CA LEU A 14 -11.31 -38.02 14.09
C LEU A 14 -11.90 -36.82 14.86
N ALA A 15 -11.68 -36.76 16.17
CA ALA A 15 -12.16 -35.67 17.01
C ALA A 15 -11.45 -34.33 16.67
N MET A 16 -10.15 -34.35 16.31
CA MET A 16 -9.42 -33.15 15.86
C MET A 16 -9.88 -32.64 14.49
N CYS A 17 -10.26 -33.54 13.57
CA CYS A 17 -10.81 -33.14 12.28
C CYS A 17 -12.18 -32.46 12.38
N LEU A 18 -13.01 -32.87 13.36
CA LEU A 18 -14.32 -32.26 13.58
C LEU A 18 -14.27 -30.91 14.29
N ALA A 19 -13.20 -30.62 15.04
CA ALA A 19 -13.02 -29.32 15.72
C ALA A 19 -12.62 -28.19 14.77
N LEU A 20 -12.09 -28.50 13.59
CA LEU A 20 -11.71 -27.51 12.56
C LEU A 20 -12.88 -27.07 11.67
N CYS A 21 -14.04 -27.77 11.73
CA CYS A 21 -15.23 -27.38 10.96
C CYS A 21 -16.24 -26.51 11.73
N ALA A 22 -15.99 -26.18 13.00
CA ALA A 22 -16.95 -25.50 13.87
C ALA A 22 -16.72 -23.96 13.99
N CYS A 23 -15.92 -23.33 13.13
CA CYS A 23 -15.83 -21.87 13.01
C CYS A 23 -16.38 -21.38 11.67
N GLY A 24 -17.65 -21.68 11.42
CA GLY A 24 -18.42 -21.12 10.33
C GLY A 24 -19.70 -20.53 10.91
N SER A 25 -19.65 -19.33 11.44
CA SER A 25 -20.84 -18.58 11.85
C SER A 25 -21.58 -18.08 10.63
N GLN A 26 -22.84 -18.49 10.59
CA GLN A 26 -23.90 -17.98 9.74
C GLN A 26 -23.89 -16.47 9.62
N SER A 27 -23.93 -15.99 8.38
CA SER A 27 -24.75 -14.84 8.00
C SER A 27 -25.17 -14.96 6.54
N SER A 28 -26.42 -14.76 6.35
CA SER A 28 -27.30 -14.82 5.22
C SER A 28 -26.75 -14.31 3.90
N SER A 29 -26.98 -15.10 2.86
CA SER A 29 -27.32 -14.76 1.47
C SER A 29 -27.23 -13.31 1.05
N ASP A 30 -26.23 -12.98 0.20
CA ASP A 30 -26.51 -12.44 -1.13
C ASP A 30 -25.23 -12.60 -1.98
N GLY A 31 -25.41 -12.80 -3.29
CA GLY A 31 -24.39 -13.24 -4.22
C GLY A 31 -23.07 -12.47 -4.12
N ALA A 32 -22.09 -13.02 -3.48
CA ALA A 32 -20.74 -12.49 -3.50
C ALA A 32 -20.08 -12.90 -4.81
N GLN A 33 -20.14 -12.00 -5.78
CA GLN A 33 -19.05 -11.86 -6.72
C GLN A 33 -17.77 -11.69 -5.88
N THR A 34 -16.85 -12.60 -6.08
CA THR A 34 -15.46 -12.42 -5.63
C THR A 34 -14.88 -11.31 -6.47
N SER A 35 -15.19 -10.07 -6.11
CA SER A 35 -14.39 -8.93 -6.51
C SER A 35 -13.05 -9.12 -5.81
N VAL A 36 -12.01 -9.40 -6.59
CA VAL A 36 -10.64 -9.05 -6.21
C VAL A 36 -10.71 -7.54 -5.94
N SER A 37 -10.85 -7.18 -4.67
CA SER A 37 -10.71 -5.80 -4.23
C SER A 37 -9.21 -5.50 -4.31
N GLY A 38 -8.74 -5.20 -5.52
CA GLY A 38 -7.63 -4.30 -5.65
C GLY A 38 -8.15 -2.97 -5.09
N SER A 39 -7.53 -2.46 -4.04
CA SER A 39 -7.85 -1.12 -3.56
C SER A 39 -7.71 -0.18 -4.76
N THR A 40 -8.80 0.45 -5.15
CA THR A 40 -8.84 1.35 -6.30
C THR A 40 -8.43 2.74 -5.82
N GLY A 41 -7.23 2.88 -5.26
CA GLY A 41 -6.71 4.17 -4.83
C GLY A 41 -7.33 4.66 -3.51
N VAL A 42 -7.62 5.94 -3.39
CA VAL A 42 -7.91 6.71 -2.18
C VAL A 42 -9.33 6.49 -1.64
N GLU A 43 -9.69 5.23 -1.28
CA GLU A 43 -11.02 4.91 -0.76
C GLU A 43 -11.24 5.39 0.69
N ASP A 44 -10.17 5.53 1.45
CA ASP A 44 -10.17 5.99 2.85
C ASP A 44 -10.03 7.51 2.99
N GLY A 45 -9.84 8.24 1.87
CA GLY A 45 -9.63 9.69 1.85
C GLY A 45 -8.20 10.11 2.09
N VAL A 46 -7.24 9.18 2.15
CA VAL A 46 -5.80 9.44 2.31
C VAL A 46 -5.06 9.00 1.05
N LEU A 47 -4.32 9.91 0.41
CA LEU A 47 -3.41 9.57 -0.69
C LEU A 47 -2.03 9.22 -0.12
N THR A 48 -1.69 7.94 -0.11
CA THR A 48 -0.38 7.45 0.34
C THR A 48 0.60 7.47 -0.83
N VAL A 49 1.58 8.38 -0.75
CA VAL A 49 2.54 8.63 -1.84
C VAL A 49 3.93 8.14 -1.48
N GLY A 50 4.48 7.28 -2.34
CA GLY A 50 5.87 6.83 -2.26
C GLY A 50 6.85 7.77 -2.97
N MET A 51 7.98 8.07 -2.33
CA MET A 51 9.12 8.76 -2.92
C MET A 51 10.41 8.42 -2.17
N GLU A 52 11.59 8.68 -2.79
CA GLU A 52 12.86 8.40 -2.12
C GLU A 52 13.17 9.40 -1.00
N CYS A 53 12.67 10.63 -1.08
CA CYS A 53 13.00 11.76 -0.22
C CYS A 53 14.51 12.08 -0.21
N ALA A 54 15.21 11.81 -1.32
CA ALA A 54 16.64 11.98 -1.47
C ALA A 54 17.05 12.59 -2.83
N TYR A 55 16.09 13.05 -3.62
CA TYR A 55 16.27 13.52 -5.00
C TYR A 55 15.89 15.00 -5.18
N ALA A 56 16.72 15.92 -4.67
CA ALA A 56 16.52 17.35 -4.87
C ALA A 56 16.70 17.76 -6.36
N PRO A 57 15.93 18.71 -6.90
CA PRO A 57 14.89 19.52 -6.26
C PRO A 57 13.49 18.90 -6.31
N TYR A 58 13.37 17.67 -6.71
CA TYR A 58 12.08 16.99 -6.87
C TYR A 58 11.49 16.54 -5.52
N ASN A 59 12.27 15.78 -4.75
CA ASN A 59 11.89 15.36 -3.40
C ASN A 59 13.14 15.19 -2.53
N TRP A 60 13.13 15.80 -1.34
CA TRP A 60 14.23 15.66 -0.38
C TRP A 60 13.72 15.70 1.06
N THR A 61 14.54 15.20 1.97
CA THR A 61 14.28 15.23 3.42
C THR A 61 14.81 16.50 4.06
N GLN A 62 14.02 17.12 4.93
CA GLN A 62 14.42 18.18 5.86
C GLN A 62 13.95 17.86 7.28
N MET A 63 14.43 18.62 8.27
CA MET A 63 14.21 18.31 9.70
C MET A 63 13.20 19.25 10.37
N ASP A 64 12.49 20.06 9.59
CA ASP A 64 11.45 20.96 10.05
C ASP A 64 10.32 21.05 8.99
N ASP A 65 9.21 21.67 9.37
CA ASP A 65 8.02 21.88 8.55
C ASP A 65 8.07 23.16 7.69
N SER A 66 9.22 23.81 7.60
CA SER A 66 9.37 25.05 6.83
C SER A 66 9.07 24.85 5.34
N ASN A 67 8.64 25.94 4.69
CA ASN A 67 8.35 25.99 3.27
C ASN A 67 7.28 24.97 2.78
N GLY A 68 6.35 24.61 3.65
CA GLY A 68 5.26 23.70 3.32
C GLY A 68 5.67 22.22 3.22
N ALA A 69 6.76 21.85 3.89
CA ALA A 69 7.18 20.46 3.97
C ALA A 69 6.14 19.58 4.71
N VAL A 70 6.02 18.34 4.27
CA VAL A 70 5.05 17.37 4.78
C VAL A 70 5.76 16.31 5.60
N PRO A 71 5.24 15.91 6.78
CA PRO A 71 5.84 14.84 7.56
C PRO A 71 6.02 13.55 6.73
N ILE A 72 7.15 12.88 6.89
CA ILE A 72 7.39 11.55 6.33
C ILE A 72 6.89 10.53 7.36
N SER A 73 5.81 9.80 7.04
CA SER A 73 5.08 8.98 8.01
C SER A 73 5.93 7.88 8.64
N ASN A 74 6.83 7.30 7.89
CA ASN A 74 7.72 6.23 8.34
C ASN A 74 9.10 6.70 8.82
N VAL A 75 9.36 8.03 8.89
CA VAL A 75 10.61 8.61 9.39
C VAL A 75 10.32 9.68 10.45
N PRO A 76 10.26 9.32 11.73
CA PRO A 76 9.90 10.26 12.80
C PRO A 76 10.77 11.52 12.84
N GLY A 77 10.14 12.70 12.86
CA GLY A 77 10.82 14.00 12.92
C GLY A 77 11.44 14.47 11.61
N ALA A 78 11.20 13.75 10.51
CA ALA A 78 11.62 14.15 9.17
C ALA A 78 10.42 14.61 8.33
N TYR A 79 10.70 15.50 7.38
CA TYR A 79 9.71 16.09 6.49
C TYR A 79 10.21 16.00 5.04
N ALA A 80 9.30 15.73 4.13
CA ALA A 80 9.57 15.76 2.69
C ALA A 80 9.24 17.15 2.13
N ASN A 81 10.09 17.63 1.24
CA ASN A 81 9.85 18.84 0.48
C ASN A 81 10.32 18.67 -0.96
N GLY A 82 9.86 19.54 -1.86
CA GLY A 82 10.25 19.55 -3.26
C GLY A 82 9.10 19.59 -4.23
N TYR A 83 9.44 19.57 -5.51
CA TYR A 83 8.45 19.70 -6.58
C TYR A 83 7.42 18.56 -6.57
N ASP A 84 7.88 17.33 -6.37
CA ASP A 84 7.01 16.14 -6.28
C ASP A 84 6.03 16.24 -5.10
N VAL A 85 6.50 16.76 -3.94
CA VAL A 85 5.67 17.00 -2.77
C VAL A 85 4.60 18.04 -3.03
N MET A 86 4.96 19.13 -3.73
CA MET A 86 4.01 20.18 -4.14
C MET A 86 2.93 19.62 -5.09
N ILE A 87 3.30 18.72 -6.01
CA ILE A 87 2.37 18.07 -6.91
C ILE A 87 1.40 17.17 -6.11
N ALA A 88 1.92 16.36 -5.16
CA ALA A 88 1.11 15.52 -4.29
C ALA A 88 0.12 16.35 -3.46
N GLN A 89 0.57 17.43 -2.84
CA GLN A 89 -0.28 18.37 -2.10
C GLN A 89 -1.37 18.95 -2.99
N ARG A 90 -1.03 19.36 -4.22
CA ARG A 90 -2.00 19.93 -5.16
C ARG A 90 -3.07 18.94 -5.60
N ILE A 91 -2.71 17.68 -5.77
CA ILE A 91 -3.66 16.59 -6.04
C ILE A 91 -4.62 16.45 -4.85
N CYS A 92 -4.10 16.33 -3.62
CA CYS A 92 -4.90 16.20 -2.42
C CYS A 92 -5.85 17.38 -2.20
N GLU A 93 -5.36 18.61 -2.37
CA GLU A 93 -6.20 19.82 -2.31
C GLU A 93 -7.35 19.80 -3.33
N THR A 94 -7.09 19.31 -4.54
CA THR A 94 -8.09 19.28 -5.61
C THR A 94 -9.21 18.30 -5.33
N TYR A 95 -8.89 17.15 -4.74
CA TYR A 95 -9.85 16.09 -4.47
C TYR A 95 -10.37 16.05 -3.02
N GLY A 96 -9.81 16.88 -2.14
CA GLY A 96 -10.18 16.91 -0.73
C GLY A 96 -9.65 15.71 0.07
N TRP A 97 -8.49 15.17 -0.31
CA TRP A 97 -7.84 14.06 0.35
C TRP A 97 -6.76 14.55 1.32
N GLU A 98 -6.45 13.71 2.31
CA GLU A 98 -5.26 13.88 3.14
C GLU A 98 -4.04 13.31 2.41
N LEU A 99 -2.84 13.87 2.66
CA LEU A 99 -1.59 13.41 2.08
C LEU A 99 -0.75 12.67 3.12
N GLU A 100 -0.39 11.44 2.80
CA GLU A 100 0.62 10.67 3.53
C GLU A 100 1.84 10.45 2.63
N ILE A 101 3.04 10.85 3.09
CA ILE A 101 4.30 10.60 2.38
C ILE A 101 5.06 9.47 3.05
N VAL A 102 5.45 8.47 2.27
CA VAL A 102 6.25 7.32 2.69
C VAL A 102 7.59 7.35 1.97
N SER A 103 8.68 7.44 2.72
CA SER A 103 10.03 7.30 2.16
C SER A 103 10.33 5.82 1.86
N SER A 104 10.77 5.54 0.63
CA SER A 104 11.05 4.18 0.18
C SER A 104 12.22 4.17 -0.79
N ALA A 105 12.94 3.04 -0.85
CA ALA A 105 13.98 2.85 -1.85
C ALA A 105 13.39 2.84 -3.27
N TRP A 106 14.15 3.36 -4.24
CA TRP A 106 13.74 3.47 -5.64
C TRP A 106 13.13 2.20 -6.21
N ASP A 107 13.82 1.06 -6.03
CA ASP A 107 13.40 -0.23 -6.58
C ASP A 107 12.13 -0.80 -5.90
N SER A 108 11.73 -0.23 -4.77
CA SER A 108 10.53 -0.66 -4.04
C SER A 108 9.28 0.14 -4.40
N LEU A 109 9.41 1.26 -5.12
CA LEU A 109 8.30 2.17 -5.40
C LEU A 109 7.21 1.51 -6.28
N CYS A 110 7.56 0.98 -7.47
CA CYS A 110 6.58 0.30 -8.32
C CYS A 110 5.96 -0.94 -7.66
N PRO A 111 6.74 -1.85 -7.02
CA PRO A 111 6.17 -2.95 -6.26
C PRO A 111 5.21 -2.54 -5.14
N ALA A 112 5.44 -1.41 -4.47
CA ALA A 112 4.55 -0.92 -3.43
C ALA A 112 3.19 -0.46 -3.98
N VAL A 113 3.15 0.17 -5.14
CA VAL A 113 1.90 0.51 -5.84
C VAL A 113 1.19 -0.74 -6.33
N GLN A 114 1.90 -1.69 -6.93
CA GLN A 114 1.33 -2.96 -7.40
C GLN A 114 0.68 -3.77 -6.27
N SER A 115 1.25 -3.72 -5.07
CA SER A 115 0.73 -4.44 -3.90
C SER A 115 -0.39 -3.69 -3.17
N GLY A 116 -0.66 -2.43 -3.52
CA GLY A 116 -1.59 -1.56 -2.81
C GLY A 116 -1.08 -1.08 -1.44
N THR A 117 0.24 -1.17 -1.19
CA THR A 117 0.85 -0.60 0.03
C THR A 117 0.97 0.91 -0.07
N MET A 118 1.04 1.44 -1.28
CA MET A 118 0.99 2.86 -1.62
C MET A 118 -0.01 3.05 -2.75
N ASP A 119 -0.72 4.17 -2.75
CA ASP A 119 -1.69 4.50 -3.80
C ASP A 119 -1.00 5.00 -5.06
N ALA A 120 0.09 5.75 -4.89
CA ALA A 120 0.84 6.33 -6.00
C ALA A 120 2.32 6.51 -5.68
N ASN A 121 3.13 6.60 -6.74
CA ASN A 121 4.49 7.13 -6.68
C ASN A 121 4.53 8.50 -7.37
N ILE A 122 5.03 9.51 -6.67
CA ILE A 122 5.31 10.83 -7.21
C ILE A 122 6.77 11.14 -6.87
N ALA A 123 7.69 10.71 -7.73
CA ALA A 123 9.10 10.58 -7.40
C ALA A 123 10.04 10.94 -8.57
N GLY A 124 9.60 11.81 -9.49
CA GLY A 124 10.40 12.16 -10.67
C GLY A 124 10.64 10.96 -11.61
N GLN A 125 9.80 9.95 -11.58
CA GLN A 125 9.94 8.75 -12.41
C GLN A 125 9.58 9.04 -13.86
N SER A 126 10.52 8.77 -14.78
CA SER A 126 10.26 8.85 -16.21
C SER A 126 9.32 7.74 -16.68
N MET A 127 8.43 8.07 -17.60
CA MET A 127 7.58 7.10 -18.27
C MET A 127 8.44 6.27 -19.24
N THR A 128 8.59 4.98 -18.95
CA THR A 128 9.29 4.02 -19.80
C THR A 128 8.37 2.86 -20.18
N ALA A 129 8.68 2.16 -21.27
CA ALA A 129 7.91 1.00 -21.69
C ALA A 129 7.86 -0.09 -20.60
N ASP A 130 8.96 -0.30 -19.88
CA ASP A 130 9.03 -1.30 -18.81
C ASP A 130 8.10 -0.92 -17.65
N ARG A 131 8.13 0.35 -17.19
CA ARG A 131 7.24 0.82 -16.11
C ARG A 131 5.78 0.79 -16.50
N LEU A 132 5.44 1.10 -17.75
CA LEU A 132 4.06 0.99 -18.25
C LEU A 132 3.52 -0.45 -18.29
N ASN A 133 4.40 -1.45 -18.23
CA ASN A 133 3.99 -2.85 -18.06
C ASN A 133 3.77 -3.24 -16.60
N GLU A 134 4.25 -2.41 -15.67
CA GLU A 134 4.20 -2.69 -14.23
C GLU A 134 3.11 -1.90 -13.51
N VAL A 135 2.95 -0.62 -13.87
CA VAL A 135 2.01 0.32 -13.24
C VAL A 135 1.40 1.24 -14.28
N ASP A 136 0.20 1.73 -14.01
CA ASP A 136 -0.40 2.82 -14.78
C ASP A 136 0.32 4.13 -14.47
N MET A 137 0.62 4.91 -15.50
CA MET A 137 1.27 6.20 -15.35
C MET A 137 0.40 7.33 -15.91
N ALA A 138 0.22 8.38 -15.11
CA ALA A 138 -0.40 9.62 -15.55
C ALA A 138 0.54 10.39 -16.49
N GLY A 139 -0.02 11.35 -17.23
CA GLY A 139 0.78 12.25 -18.06
C GLY A 139 1.84 13.00 -17.24
N PRO A 140 2.98 13.34 -17.88
CA PRO A 140 4.10 13.95 -17.16
C PRO A 140 3.73 15.34 -16.62
N TYR A 141 4.12 15.62 -15.40
CA TYR A 141 4.03 16.96 -14.78
C TYR A 141 5.31 17.78 -14.95
N TYR A 142 6.35 17.20 -15.56
CA TYR A 142 7.60 17.85 -15.91
C TYR A 142 8.16 17.26 -17.21
N TYR A 143 8.69 18.13 -18.06
CA TYR A 143 9.39 17.75 -19.31
C TYR A 143 10.85 18.20 -19.18
N ALA A 144 11.79 17.28 -19.29
CA ALA A 144 13.23 17.53 -19.33
C ALA A 144 13.72 17.75 -20.76
#